data_e7d9e55c39ba9b587ab32e37fbc29489
#
_entry.id   e7d9e55c39ba9b587ab32e37fbc29489
#
_cell.length_a   1.000
_cell.length_b   1.000
_cell.length_c   1.000
_cell.angle_alpha   90.00
_cell.angle_beta   90.00
_cell.angle_gamma   90.00
#
_symmetry.space_group_name_H-M   'P 1'
#
loop_
_entity.id
_entity.type
_entity.pdbx_description
1 polymer ?
#
loop_
_entity_poly.entity_id
_entity_poly.type
_entity_poly.pdbx_seq_one_letter_code
_entity_poly.pdbx_strand_id
1 'polypeptide(L)'
;FYVSNILEASYILKNNKQYVGDFKSAVTDITLKITDKTEDAAKNLKSGYYDAAYITGQEYDKLKDSNITAISYTDATLAMVLNKNNTIFSNDKLRQAVCLSISDIDTKKYDYLSRATSFTPPSCKIGTDEANKAIGTTVYKQNISKAQQLWKEGLNELGASQASFNVIATEEYKDTVKELVQGIQAGVGSISAYGNDDEHKISFSLKVNILSESDYQNALSKGDYDIALYKFTATNQSPLD
;
A
#
# COMPACT_ATOMS: atom_id res chain seq x y z
N PHE A 1 -20.50 18.16 -19.28
CA PHE A 1 -20.50 19.13 -18.19
C PHE A 1 -19.39 20.16 -18.38
N TYR A 2 -19.52 21.33 -17.78
CA TYR A 2 -18.45 22.33 -17.64
C TYR A 2 -18.45 22.86 -16.21
N VAL A 3 -17.28 23.30 -15.72
CA VAL A 3 -17.14 23.91 -14.40
C VAL A 3 -17.78 25.30 -14.45
N SER A 4 -18.90 25.48 -13.75
CA SER A 4 -19.61 26.75 -13.70
C SER A 4 -19.19 27.62 -12.52
N ASN A 5 -18.70 27.01 -11.44
CA ASN A 5 -18.20 27.71 -10.26
C ASN A 5 -17.17 26.87 -9.52
N ILE A 6 -16.21 27.54 -8.88
CA ILE A 6 -15.20 26.95 -8.02
C ILE A 6 -15.32 27.61 -6.65
N LEU A 7 -15.56 26.81 -5.61
CA LEU A 7 -15.60 27.22 -4.22
C LEU A 7 -14.42 26.60 -3.48
N GLU A 8 -14.11 27.04 -2.28
CA GLU A 8 -12.95 26.62 -1.50
C GLU A 8 -12.79 25.08 -1.39
N ALA A 9 -13.90 24.37 -1.19
CA ALA A 9 -13.90 22.90 -1.06
C ALA A 9 -14.87 22.21 -2.02
N SER A 10 -15.26 22.86 -3.12
CA SER A 10 -16.16 22.21 -4.08
C SER A 10 -16.10 22.82 -5.48
N TYR A 11 -16.45 22.00 -6.46
CA TYR A 11 -16.63 22.39 -7.85
C TYR A 11 -18.07 22.14 -8.25
N ILE A 12 -18.70 23.18 -8.84
CA ILE A 12 -20.06 23.07 -9.38
C ILE A 12 -19.96 22.91 -10.89
N LEU A 13 -20.45 21.78 -11.38
CA LEU A 13 -20.51 21.49 -12.80
C LEU A 13 -21.95 21.55 -13.29
N LYS A 14 -22.13 22.14 -14.47
CA LYS A 14 -23.42 22.21 -15.17
C LYS A 14 -23.39 21.49 -16.50
N ASN A 15 -24.54 21.02 -16.92
CA ASN A 15 -24.69 20.34 -18.20
C ASN A 15 -24.27 21.27 -19.35
N ASN A 16 -23.37 20.79 -20.21
CA ASN A 16 -22.92 21.52 -21.40
C ASN A 16 -23.93 21.29 -22.55
N LYS A 17 -24.78 22.28 -22.81
CA LYS A 17 -25.75 22.26 -23.89
C LYS A 17 -25.14 22.24 -25.29
N GLN A 18 -23.85 22.58 -25.41
CA GLN A 18 -23.11 22.58 -26.68
C GLN A 18 -22.35 21.25 -26.92
N TYR A 19 -22.52 20.27 -26.02
CA TYR A 19 -21.89 18.96 -26.18
C TYR A 19 -22.49 18.23 -27.38
N VAL A 20 -21.64 17.84 -28.34
CA VAL A 20 -22.04 17.20 -29.60
C VAL A 20 -21.86 15.68 -29.62
N GLY A 21 -21.43 15.07 -28.52
CA GLY A 21 -21.30 13.61 -28.41
C GLY A 21 -22.64 12.91 -28.12
N ASP A 22 -22.64 11.60 -28.15
CA ASP A 22 -23.84 10.76 -28.04
C ASP A 22 -24.36 10.60 -26.61
N PHE A 23 -23.56 10.98 -25.61
CA PHE A 23 -23.96 10.85 -24.20
C PHE A 23 -24.98 11.92 -23.80
N LYS A 24 -26.14 11.48 -23.34
CA LYS A 24 -27.17 12.34 -22.74
C LYS A 24 -27.22 12.11 -21.24
N SER A 25 -26.88 13.13 -20.47
CA SER A 25 -26.98 13.07 -19.03
C SER A 25 -28.41 13.30 -18.55
N ALA A 26 -28.88 12.46 -17.64
CA ALA A 26 -30.13 12.69 -16.90
C ALA A 26 -29.99 13.72 -15.79
N VAL A 27 -28.74 14.07 -15.41
CA VAL A 27 -28.41 15.01 -14.36
C VAL A 27 -28.01 16.34 -14.97
N THR A 28 -28.51 17.46 -14.43
CA THR A 28 -28.24 18.83 -14.91
C THR A 28 -27.07 19.50 -14.20
N ASP A 29 -26.92 19.21 -12.91
CA ASP A 29 -25.94 19.81 -12.03
C ASP A 29 -25.22 18.72 -11.22
N ILE A 30 -23.91 18.86 -11.05
CA ILE A 30 -23.07 18.00 -10.20
C ILE A 30 -22.26 18.91 -9.29
N THR A 31 -22.33 18.67 -7.99
CA THR A 31 -21.43 19.30 -7.02
C THR A 31 -20.39 18.28 -6.57
N LEU A 32 -19.13 18.48 -6.95
CA LEU A 32 -18.00 17.72 -6.45
C LEU A 32 -17.48 18.35 -5.18
N LYS A 33 -17.51 17.66 -4.07
CA LYS A 33 -16.95 18.11 -2.79
C LYS A 33 -15.61 17.45 -2.54
N ILE A 34 -14.62 18.25 -2.14
CA ILE A 34 -13.32 17.78 -1.70
C ILE A 34 -13.42 17.44 -0.22
N THR A 35 -13.02 16.25 0.17
CA THR A 35 -12.92 15.84 1.58
C THR A 35 -11.51 15.33 1.84
N ASP A 36 -10.93 15.72 2.97
CA ASP A 36 -9.59 15.32 3.36
C ASP A 36 -9.55 13.89 3.89
N LYS A 37 -10.71 13.35 4.29
CA LYS A 37 -10.83 12.02 4.90
C LYS A 37 -11.90 11.18 4.20
N THR A 38 -11.53 10.00 3.77
CA THR A 38 -12.48 9.01 3.18
C THR A 38 -13.55 8.58 4.17
N GLU A 39 -13.25 8.58 5.48
CA GLU A 39 -14.22 8.32 6.54
C GLU A 39 -15.40 9.32 6.55
N ASP A 40 -15.13 10.60 6.31
CA ASP A 40 -16.18 11.62 6.25
C ASP A 40 -17.02 11.44 4.98
N ALA A 41 -16.40 11.07 3.87
CA ALA A 41 -17.13 10.73 2.65
C ALA A 41 -18.07 9.53 2.87
N ALA A 42 -17.61 8.49 3.55
CA ALA A 42 -18.41 7.30 3.88
C ALA A 42 -19.58 7.63 4.82
N LYS A 43 -19.37 8.45 5.84
CA LYS A 43 -20.43 8.93 6.75
C LYS A 43 -21.50 9.73 6.01
N ASN A 44 -21.09 10.65 5.14
CA ASN A 44 -21.98 11.50 4.36
C ASN A 44 -22.77 10.69 3.32
N LEU A 45 -22.15 9.67 2.72
CA LEU A 45 -22.84 8.73 1.85
C LEU A 45 -23.89 7.92 2.62
N LYS A 46 -23.55 7.39 3.79
CA LYS A 46 -24.46 6.63 4.65
C LYS A 46 -25.67 7.44 5.11
N SER A 47 -25.46 8.73 5.39
CA SER A 47 -26.55 9.63 5.81
C SER A 47 -27.42 10.15 4.67
N GLY A 48 -27.08 9.86 3.40
CA GLY A 48 -27.74 10.39 2.23
C GLY A 48 -27.41 11.86 1.93
N TYR A 49 -26.37 12.42 2.58
CA TYR A 49 -25.90 13.77 2.27
C TYR A 49 -25.10 13.83 0.96
N TYR A 50 -24.47 12.72 0.59
CA TYR A 50 -23.86 12.51 -0.74
C TYR A 50 -24.66 11.44 -1.51
N ASP A 51 -24.86 11.68 -2.81
CA ASP A 51 -25.45 10.72 -3.73
C ASP A 51 -24.46 9.66 -4.18
N ALA A 52 -23.16 10.03 -4.25
CA ALA A 52 -22.07 9.14 -4.60
C ALA A 52 -20.78 9.61 -3.91
N ALA A 53 -19.89 8.67 -3.60
CA ALA A 53 -18.58 8.97 -3.04
C ALA A 53 -17.54 7.94 -3.50
N TYR A 54 -16.29 8.40 -3.66
CA TYR A 54 -15.13 7.52 -3.71
C TYR A 54 -14.66 7.25 -2.29
N ILE A 55 -14.60 5.98 -1.91
CA ILE A 55 -14.16 5.54 -0.58
C ILE A 55 -13.20 4.37 -0.71
N THR A 56 -12.38 4.15 0.32
CA THR A 56 -11.49 2.99 0.37
C THR A 56 -12.27 1.71 0.68
N GLY A 57 -11.69 0.56 0.37
CA GLY A 57 -12.28 -0.74 0.72
C GLY A 57 -12.49 -0.89 2.22
N GLN A 58 -11.58 -0.33 3.05
CA GLN A 58 -11.73 -0.31 4.50
C GLN A 58 -12.99 0.45 4.96
N GLU A 59 -13.30 1.59 4.34
CA GLU A 59 -14.50 2.35 4.66
C GLU A 59 -15.76 1.66 4.12
N TYR A 60 -15.67 1.02 2.96
CA TYR A 60 -16.78 0.25 2.39
C TYR A 60 -17.16 -0.94 3.29
N ASP A 61 -16.21 -1.62 3.91
CA ASP A 61 -16.50 -2.72 4.84
C ASP A 61 -17.41 -2.29 6.00
N LYS A 62 -17.31 -1.04 6.44
CA LYS A 62 -18.18 -0.45 7.47
C LYS A 62 -19.60 -0.13 6.95
N LEU A 63 -19.81 -0.18 5.65
CA LEU A 63 -21.08 0.14 4.97
C LEU A 63 -21.79 -1.05 4.35
N LYS A 64 -21.23 -2.27 4.45
CA LYS A 64 -21.76 -3.49 3.79
C LYS A 64 -23.24 -3.78 4.09
N ASP A 65 -23.71 -3.46 5.29
CA ASP A 65 -25.10 -3.67 5.71
C ASP A 65 -26.04 -2.51 5.33
N SER A 66 -25.54 -1.55 4.55
CA SER A 66 -26.31 -0.39 4.10
C SER A 66 -26.85 -0.62 2.69
N ASN A 67 -27.98 0.00 2.33
CA ASN A 67 -28.54 -0.04 0.96
C ASN A 67 -27.70 0.84 0.00
N ILE A 68 -26.40 0.59 -0.08
CA ILE A 68 -25.46 1.32 -0.94
C ILE A 68 -24.98 0.36 -2.02
N THR A 69 -25.16 0.77 -3.28
CA THR A 69 -24.59 0.05 -4.43
C THR A 69 -23.12 0.48 -4.60
N ALA A 70 -22.21 -0.48 -4.66
CA ALA A 70 -20.81 -0.23 -4.87
C ALA A 70 -20.30 -0.85 -6.17
N ILE A 71 -19.41 -0.12 -6.84
CA ILE A 71 -18.57 -0.64 -7.91
C ILE A 71 -17.14 -0.64 -7.35
N SER A 72 -16.57 -1.83 -7.20
CA SER A 72 -15.21 -1.98 -6.68
C SER A 72 -14.21 -2.28 -7.79
N TYR A 73 -13.02 -1.72 -7.66
CA TYR A 73 -11.88 -2.01 -8.53
C TYR A 73 -10.58 -1.90 -7.74
N THR A 74 -9.55 -2.58 -8.20
CA THR A 74 -8.22 -2.55 -7.58
C THR A 74 -7.29 -1.74 -8.47
N ASP A 75 -6.98 -0.52 -8.07
CA ASP A 75 -6.18 0.46 -8.80
C ASP A 75 -4.78 0.65 -8.23
N ALA A 76 -4.48 -0.03 -7.15
CA ALA A 76 -3.21 0.13 -6.45
C ALA A 76 -2.63 -1.20 -5.97
N THR A 77 -1.31 -1.23 -5.87
CA THR A 77 -0.56 -2.29 -5.21
C THR A 77 0.17 -1.71 -4.01
N LEU A 78 -0.10 -2.25 -2.83
CA LEU A 78 0.61 -1.90 -1.61
C LEU A 78 1.82 -2.81 -1.46
N ALA A 79 3.02 -2.25 -1.31
CA ALA A 79 4.25 -3.00 -1.19
C ALA A 79 5.20 -2.41 -0.14
N MET A 80 6.02 -3.26 0.44
CA MET A 80 7.14 -2.81 1.26
C MET A 80 8.34 -2.50 0.36
N VAL A 81 8.84 -1.28 0.47
CA VAL A 81 10.03 -0.81 -0.23
C VAL A 81 11.20 -0.81 0.75
N LEU A 82 12.27 -1.51 0.40
CA LEU A 82 13.50 -1.58 1.18
C LEU A 82 14.50 -0.56 0.64
N ASN A 83 14.99 0.33 1.48
CA ASN A 83 15.94 1.36 1.09
C ASN A 83 17.35 0.75 0.90
N LYS A 84 17.81 0.66 -0.33
CA LYS A 84 19.13 0.11 -0.66
C LYS A 84 20.31 0.97 -0.15
N ASN A 85 20.08 2.22 0.23
CA ASN A 85 21.11 3.07 0.84
C ASN A 85 21.36 2.69 2.32
N ASN A 86 20.46 1.94 2.96
CA ASN A 86 20.75 1.31 4.24
C ASN A 86 21.78 0.20 4.05
N THR A 87 22.80 0.16 4.90
CA THR A 87 23.91 -0.79 4.82
C THR A 87 23.42 -2.25 4.84
N ILE A 88 22.44 -2.57 5.67
CA ILE A 88 21.88 -3.92 5.77
C ILE A 88 21.16 -4.28 4.44
N PHE A 89 20.35 -3.35 3.90
CA PHE A 89 19.61 -3.60 2.66
C PHE A 89 20.43 -3.38 1.38
N SER A 90 21.71 -2.99 1.47
CA SER A 90 22.64 -3.10 0.34
C SER A 90 22.92 -4.55 -0.05
N ASN A 91 22.85 -5.49 0.91
CA ASN A 91 23.07 -6.92 0.70
C ASN A 91 21.80 -7.62 0.17
N ASP A 92 21.94 -8.36 -0.94
CA ASP A 92 20.82 -9.05 -1.61
C ASP A 92 20.20 -10.16 -0.75
N LYS A 93 21.00 -10.91 -0.01
CA LYS A 93 20.54 -11.99 0.86
C LYS A 93 19.66 -11.46 1.98
N LEU A 94 20.02 -10.31 2.56
CA LEU A 94 19.26 -9.68 3.64
C LEU A 94 17.91 -9.15 3.13
N ARG A 95 17.85 -8.58 1.91
CA ARG A 95 16.58 -8.20 1.29
C ARG A 95 15.69 -9.41 1.02
N GLN A 96 16.26 -10.48 0.44
CA GLN A 96 15.51 -11.72 0.21
C GLN A 96 15.01 -12.34 1.52
N ALA A 97 15.80 -12.32 2.58
CA ALA A 97 15.42 -12.83 3.88
C ALA A 97 14.19 -12.09 4.43
N VAL A 98 14.15 -10.77 4.36
CA VAL A 98 12.97 -9.97 4.74
C VAL A 98 11.75 -10.37 3.91
N CYS A 99 11.88 -10.46 2.58
CA CYS A 99 10.77 -10.86 1.70
C CYS A 99 10.23 -12.27 2.03
N LEU A 100 11.11 -13.22 2.34
CA LEU A 100 10.73 -14.59 2.69
C LEU A 100 10.17 -14.74 4.11
N SER A 101 10.37 -13.76 4.97
CA SER A 101 9.86 -13.78 6.35
C SER A 101 8.42 -13.31 6.46
N ILE A 102 7.92 -12.55 5.48
CA ILE A 102 6.58 -11.97 5.50
C ILE A 102 5.55 -13.05 5.19
N SER A 103 4.55 -13.18 6.08
CA SER A 103 3.38 -14.04 5.85
C SER A 103 2.40 -13.39 4.89
N ASP A 104 1.54 -14.19 4.30
CA ASP A 104 0.38 -13.67 3.59
C ASP A 104 -0.51 -12.90 4.57
N ILE A 105 -1.02 -11.75 4.13
CA ILE A 105 -2.02 -11.01 4.89
C ILE A 105 -3.28 -11.86 4.99
N ASP A 106 -3.90 -11.87 6.16
CA ASP A 106 -5.18 -12.55 6.35
C ASP A 106 -6.29 -11.82 5.58
N THR A 107 -6.51 -12.25 4.35
CA THR A 107 -7.56 -11.67 3.48
C THR A 107 -8.97 -11.87 4.01
N LYS A 108 -9.17 -12.78 5.00
CA LYS A 108 -10.47 -12.90 5.68
C LYS A 108 -10.75 -11.72 6.60
N LYS A 109 -9.69 -11.12 7.14
CA LYS A 109 -9.79 -9.91 7.96
C LYS A 109 -9.95 -8.65 7.12
N TYR A 110 -9.44 -8.69 5.88
CA TYR A 110 -9.39 -7.54 4.97
C TYR A 110 -9.95 -7.92 3.60
N ASP A 111 -11.28 -8.03 3.49
CA ASP A 111 -11.96 -8.41 2.23
C ASP A 111 -11.63 -7.50 1.04
N TYR A 112 -11.17 -6.27 1.32
CA TYR A 112 -10.74 -5.29 0.31
C TYR A 112 -9.28 -5.49 -0.14
N LEU A 113 -8.52 -6.41 0.47
CA LEU A 113 -7.16 -6.73 0.08
C LEU A 113 -7.11 -8.09 -0.62
N SER A 114 -6.31 -8.16 -1.65
CA SER A 114 -5.92 -9.41 -2.30
C SER A 114 -4.41 -9.49 -2.42
N ARG A 115 -3.88 -10.71 -2.42
CA ARG A 115 -2.44 -10.90 -2.60
C ARG A 115 -2.02 -10.39 -3.97
N ALA A 116 -1.10 -9.44 -3.99
CA ALA A 116 -0.51 -8.97 -5.24
C ALA A 116 0.42 -10.04 -5.83
N THR A 117 0.35 -10.20 -7.14
CA THR A 117 1.28 -11.03 -7.93
C THR A 117 2.28 -10.18 -8.69
N SER A 118 2.09 -8.87 -8.71
CA SER A 118 2.87 -7.87 -9.44
C SER A 118 2.76 -6.50 -8.77
N PHE A 119 3.68 -5.60 -9.07
CA PHE A 119 3.53 -4.18 -8.74
C PHE A 119 2.42 -3.51 -9.55
N THR A 120 2.12 -4.05 -10.73
CA THR A 120 1.05 -3.54 -11.59
C THR A 120 -0.29 -4.03 -11.07
N PRO A 121 -1.23 -3.14 -10.71
CA PRO A 121 -2.54 -3.55 -10.23
C PRO A 121 -3.38 -4.21 -11.32
N PRO A 122 -4.39 -5.03 -10.95
CA PRO A 122 -5.25 -5.73 -11.91
C PRO A 122 -6.08 -4.80 -12.82
N SER A 123 -6.29 -3.55 -12.43
CA SER A 123 -6.96 -2.54 -13.26
C SER A 123 -6.17 -2.15 -14.51
N CYS A 124 -4.84 -2.31 -14.48
CA CYS A 124 -4.00 -2.06 -15.65
C CYS A 124 -4.17 -3.15 -16.69
N LYS A 125 -4.32 -2.76 -17.94
CA LYS A 125 -4.56 -3.68 -19.06
C LYS A 125 -3.56 -3.49 -20.18
N ILE A 126 -3.24 -4.60 -20.86
CA ILE A 126 -2.55 -4.61 -22.15
C ILE A 126 -3.55 -5.18 -23.15
N GLY A 127 -4.17 -4.32 -23.96
CA GLY A 127 -5.32 -4.70 -24.77
C GLY A 127 -6.52 -5.05 -23.89
N THR A 128 -7.01 -6.29 -23.97
CA THR A 128 -8.11 -6.81 -23.15
C THR A 128 -7.65 -7.52 -21.88
N ASP A 129 -6.36 -7.84 -21.76
CA ASP A 129 -5.82 -8.68 -20.70
C ASP A 129 -5.28 -7.85 -19.54
N GLU A 130 -5.36 -8.38 -18.32
CA GLU A 130 -4.73 -7.78 -17.16
C GLU A 130 -3.21 -7.79 -17.33
N ALA A 131 -2.58 -6.62 -17.22
CA ALA A 131 -1.14 -6.46 -17.44
C ALA A 131 -0.30 -7.32 -16.48
N ASN A 132 -0.72 -7.50 -15.24
CA ASN A 132 -0.06 -8.32 -14.24
C ASN A 132 0.03 -9.81 -14.65
N LYS A 133 -0.94 -10.33 -15.41
CA LYS A 133 -0.91 -11.70 -15.94
C LYS A 133 0.09 -11.84 -17.09
N ALA A 134 0.18 -10.82 -17.94
CA ALA A 134 1.07 -10.82 -19.10
C ALA A 134 2.55 -10.62 -18.70
N ILE A 135 2.81 -9.76 -17.72
CA ILE A 135 4.17 -9.44 -17.26
C ILE A 135 4.79 -10.61 -16.50
N GLY A 136 3.97 -11.39 -15.80
CA GLY A 136 4.41 -12.49 -14.94
C GLY A 136 5.37 -11.99 -13.86
N THR A 137 5.17 -12.36 -12.62
CA THR A 137 6.06 -11.91 -11.56
C THR A 137 6.39 -13.02 -10.61
N THR A 138 7.59 -12.95 -10.09
CA THR A 138 8.00 -13.81 -8.99
C THR A 138 7.64 -13.12 -7.69
N VAL A 139 6.59 -13.58 -7.04
CA VAL A 139 6.28 -13.19 -5.67
C VAL A 139 6.91 -14.21 -4.73
N TYR A 140 7.66 -13.72 -3.76
CA TYR A 140 8.22 -14.58 -2.72
C TYR A 140 7.08 -15.21 -1.89
N LYS A 141 7.11 -16.54 -1.77
CA LYS A 141 6.29 -17.24 -0.77
C LYS A 141 7.04 -17.29 0.54
N GLN A 142 6.34 -17.14 1.67
CA GLN A 142 6.95 -17.26 2.98
C GLN A 142 7.76 -18.56 3.10
N ASN A 143 8.99 -18.44 3.57
CA ASN A 143 9.87 -19.55 3.89
C ASN A 143 10.83 -19.13 5.01
N ILE A 144 10.40 -19.33 6.24
CA ILE A 144 11.13 -18.88 7.43
C ILE A 144 12.52 -19.48 7.52
N SER A 145 12.66 -20.78 7.27
CA SER A 145 13.96 -21.47 7.34
C SER A 145 14.96 -20.90 6.34
N LYS A 146 14.50 -20.63 5.10
CA LYS A 146 15.35 -20.00 4.08
C LYS A 146 15.64 -18.52 4.40
N ALA A 147 14.65 -17.79 4.92
CA ALA A 147 14.84 -16.41 5.39
C ALA A 147 15.96 -16.36 6.45
N GLN A 148 15.87 -17.25 7.40
CA GLN A 148 16.84 -17.37 8.48
C GLN A 148 18.24 -17.67 7.96
N GLN A 149 18.39 -18.64 7.10
CA GLN A 149 19.68 -18.97 6.49
C GLN A 149 20.29 -17.76 5.78
N LEU A 150 19.51 -17.10 4.90
CA LEU A 150 19.99 -15.96 4.13
C LEU A 150 20.33 -14.76 5.03
N TRP A 151 19.56 -14.55 6.10
CA TRP A 151 19.80 -13.50 7.08
C TRP A 151 21.14 -13.68 7.75
N LYS A 152 21.43 -14.90 8.25
CA LYS A 152 22.70 -15.24 8.86
C LYS A 152 23.87 -15.06 7.89
N GLU A 153 23.75 -15.58 6.68
CA GLU A 153 24.78 -15.46 5.65
C GLU A 153 25.07 -14.00 5.32
N GLY A 154 24.02 -13.19 5.09
CA GLY A 154 24.16 -11.78 4.74
C GLY A 154 24.76 -10.93 5.86
N LEU A 155 24.39 -11.17 7.12
CA LEU A 155 24.99 -10.48 8.26
C LEU A 155 26.48 -10.83 8.42
N ASN A 156 26.85 -12.09 8.22
CA ASN A 156 28.24 -12.52 8.24
C ASN A 156 29.05 -11.86 7.12
N GLU A 157 28.50 -11.75 5.90
CA GLU A 157 29.15 -11.05 4.79
C GLU A 157 29.42 -9.58 5.08
N LEU A 158 28.50 -8.92 5.81
CA LEU A 158 28.65 -7.52 6.20
C LEU A 158 29.49 -7.32 7.49
N GLY A 159 29.78 -8.38 8.22
CA GLY A 159 30.37 -8.28 9.56
C GLY A 159 29.47 -7.51 10.55
N ALA A 160 28.15 -7.54 10.34
CA ALA A 160 27.21 -6.77 11.12
C ALA A 160 26.83 -7.46 12.43
N SER A 161 26.89 -6.74 13.54
CA SER A 161 26.48 -7.20 14.86
C SER A 161 25.11 -6.68 15.30
N GLN A 162 24.51 -5.78 14.51
CA GLN A 162 23.19 -5.22 14.78
C GLN A 162 22.42 -4.96 13.51
N ALA A 163 21.10 -5.07 13.58
CA ALA A 163 20.17 -4.74 12.53
C ALA A 163 18.99 -3.94 13.14
N SER A 164 18.97 -2.64 12.88
CA SER A 164 17.93 -1.73 13.37
C SER A 164 17.30 -1.04 12.19
N PHE A 165 15.96 -1.03 12.14
CA PHE A 165 15.22 -0.48 11.01
C PHE A 165 14.14 0.48 11.46
N ASN A 166 14.03 1.59 10.70
CA ASN A 166 12.95 2.54 10.76
C ASN A 166 11.95 2.23 9.65
N VAL A 167 10.75 1.81 10.06
CA VAL A 167 9.65 1.50 9.15
C VAL A 167 8.67 2.65 9.14
N ILE A 168 8.37 3.21 7.97
CA ILE A 168 7.41 4.30 7.84
C ILE A 168 6.15 3.86 7.09
N ALA A 169 5.01 4.36 7.53
CA ALA A 169 3.71 4.22 6.87
C ALA A 169 2.80 5.40 7.23
N THR A 170 1.72 5.59 6.48
CA THR A 170 0.67 6.54 6.82
C THR A 170 -0.36 5.92 7.77
N GLU A 171 -1.22 6.75 8.37
CA GLU A 171 -2.28 6.28 9.30
C GLU A 171 -3.24 5.30 8.60
N GLU A 172 -3.50 5.46 7.29
CA GLU A 172 -4.34 4.57 6.48
C GLU A 172 -3.88 3.10 6.57
N TYR A 173 -2.56 2.87 6.64
CA TYR A 173 -1.96 1.52 6.61
C TYR A 173 -1.36 1.07 7.94
N LYS A 174 -1.71 1.73 9.03
CA LYS A 174 -1.17 1.48 10.37
C LYS A 174 -1.29 0.02 10.83
N ASP A 175 -2.44 -0.60 10.62
CA ASP A 175 -2.63 -1.98 11.06
C ASP A 175 -1.95 -2.97 10.11
N THR A 176 -1.98 -2.69 8.80
CA THR A 176 -1.29 -3.50 7.79
C THR A 176 0.22 -3.52 8.05
N VAL A 177 0.85 -2.36 8.30
CA VAL A 177 2.30 -2.30 8.55
C VAL A 177 2.69 -3.03 9.83
N LYS A 178 1.85 -3.00 10.86
CA LYS A 178 2.10 -3.74 12.10
C LYS A 178 2.12 -5.26 11.88
N GLU A 179 1.17 -5.78 11.10
CA GLU A 179 1.14 -7.21 10.76
C GLU A 179 2.36 -7.64 9.96
N LEU A 180 2.77 -6.83 8.96
CA LEU A 180 3.97 -7.09 8.17
C LEU A 180 5.24 -7.08 9.03
N VAL A 181 5.37 -6.11 9.93
CA VAL A 181 6.51 -6.00 10.86
C VAL A 181 6.55 -7.18 11.84
N GLN A 182 5.40 -7.65 12.32
CA GLN A 182 5.33 -8.86 13.14
C GLN A 182 5.84 -10.10 12.39
N GLY A 183 5.52 -10.23 11.10
CA GLY A 183 6.06 -11.30 10.24
C GLY A 183 7.58 -11.23 10.13
N ILE A 184 8.15 -10.05 9.90
CA ILE A 184 9.59 -9.84 9.85
C ILE A 184 10.23 -10.17 11.21
N GLN A 185 9.65 -9.68 12.31
CA GLN A 185 10.12 -9.94 13.66
C GLN A 185 10.12 -11.44 13.98
N ALA A 186 9.05 -12.15 13.64
CA ALA A 186 8.96 -13.59 13.86
C ALA A 186 9.91 -14.40 12.96
N GLY A 187 10.11 -13.95 11.73
CA GLY A 187 11.00 -14.58 10.74
C GLY A 187 12.46 -14.34 11.04
N VAL A 188 12.95 -13.13 10.81
CA VAL A 188 14.38 -12.81 10.93
C VAL A 188 14.78 -12.21 12.27
N GLY A 189 13.86 -11.53 12.97
CA GLY A 189 14.15 -10.98 14.30
C GLY A 189 14.40 -12.03 15.37
N SER A 190 13.76 -13.19 15.26
CA SER A 190 13.95 -14.31 16.20
C SER A 190 15.35 -14.95 16.12
N ILE A 191 16.12 -14.64 15.08
CA ILE A 191 17.47 -15.16 14.83
C ILE A 191 18.54 -14.27 15.44
N SER A 192 18.17 -13.20 16.08
CA SER A 192 19.13 -12.28 16.73
C SER A 192 20.03 -12.97 17.77
N ALA A 193 19.89 -14.29 17.94
CA ALA A 193 20.68 -15.14 18.84
C ALA A 193 21.46 -16.22 18.08
N TYR A 194 22.14 -15.88 16.98
CA TYR A 194 22.99 -16.82 16.27
C TYR A 194 24.49 -16.59 16.48
N GLY A 195 24.96 -17.01 17.58
CA GLY A 195 26.20 -17.69 17.77
C GLY A 195 25.90 -18.91 18.61
N ASN A 196 26.56 -20.00 18.41
CA ASN A 196 26.54 -21.13 19.36
C ASN A 196 27.23 -20.74 20.71
N ASP A 197 27.56 -19.47 20.86
CA ASP A 197 28.18 -18.85 22.00
C ASP A 197 27.55 -17.45 22.23
N ASP A 198 27.45 -17.06 23.48
CA ASP A 198 26.84 -15.79 23.91
C ASP A 198 27.59 -14.52 23.41
N GLU A 199 28.72 -14.68 22.73
CA GLU A 199 29.58 -13.58 22.27
C GLU A 199 29.13 -12.96 20.92
N HIS A 200 28.27 -13.64 20.13
CA HIS A 200 27.87 -13.19 18.80
C HIS A 200 26.38 -12.90 18.65
N LYS A 201 25.75 -12.36 19.70
CA LYS A 201 24.35 -11.94 19.62
C LYS A 201 24.20 -10.72 18.73
N ILE A 202 23.40 -10.84 17.67
CA ILE A 202 23.01 -9.73 16.82
C ILE A 202 21.80 -9.07 17.42
N SER A 203 21.87 -7.80 17.77
CA SER A 203 20.71 -7.04 18.19
C SER A 203 19.82 -6.73 17.00
N PHE A 204 18.52 -7.02 17.12
CA PHE A 204 17.53 -6.71 16.11
C PHE A 204 16.43 -5.82 16.66
N SER A 205 16.11 -4.74 15.95
CA SER A 205 15.00 -3.87 16.32
C SER A 205 14.27 -3.35 15.09
N LEU A 206 12.95 -3.23 15.21
CA LEU A 206 12.07 -2.59 14.25
C LEU A 206 11.27 -1.50 14.94
N LYS A 207 11.39 -0.27 14.46
CA LYS A 207 10.59 0.86 14.94
C LYS A 207 9.61 1.27 13.85
N VAL A 208 8.33 1.21 14.13
CA VAL A 208 7.27 1.69 13.23
C VAL A 208 6.92 3.12 13.57
N ASN A 209 7.04 4.01 12.59
CA ASN A 209 6.61 5.40 12.67
C ASN A 209 5.43 5.60 11.72
N ILE A 210 4.30 5.98 12.30
CA ILE A 210 3.13 6.38 11.54
C ILE A 210 3.20 7.89 11.36
N LEU A 211 3.22 8.33 10.11
CA LEU A 211 3.45 9.72 9.72
C LEU A 211 2.20 10.33 9.11
N SER A 212 2.09 11.66 9.19
CA SER A 212 1.15 12.41 8.35
C SER A 212 1.52 12.22 6.88
N GLU A 213 0.56 12.40 5.95
CA GLU A 213 0.86 12.27 4.51
C GLU A 213 2.01 13.20 4.08
N SER A 214 2.01 14.44 4.56
CA SER A 214 3.08 15.43 4.27
C SER A 214 4.45 14.97 4.76
N ASP A 215 4.53 14.48 6.01
CA ASP A 215 5.79 14.02 6.59
C ASP A 215 6.27 12.73 5.91
N TYR A 216 5.34 11.85 5.55
CA TYR A 216 5.62 10.62 4.83
C TYR A 216 6.23 10.90 3.46
N GLN A 217 5.64 11.79 2.66
CA GLN A 217 6.18 12.20 1.36
C GLN A 217 7.55 12.88 1.49
N ASN A 218 7.74 13.69 2.53
CA ASN A 218 9.02 14.32 2.81
C ASN A 218 10.11 13.27 3.18
N ALA A 219 9.75 12.27 4.00
CA ALA A 219 10.65 11.17 4.34
C ALA A 219 11.04 10.33 3.11
N LEU A 220 10.06 10.01 2.25
CA LEU A 220 10.32 9.30 0.99
C LEU A 220 11.28 10.07 0.08
N SER A 221 11.04 11.36 -0.12
CA SER A 221 11.84 12.21 -1.01
C SER A 221 13.29 12.37 -0.54
N LYS A 222 13.51 12.35 0.79
CA LYS A 222 14.84 12.43 1.41
C LYS A 222 15.52 11.07 1.56
N GLY A 223 14.81 9.97 1.37
CA GLY A 223 15.30 8.64 1.71
C GLY A 223 15.42 8.37 3.21
N ASP A 224 14.64 9.05 4.02
CA ASP A 224 14.71 9.06 5.49
C ASP A 224 13.90 7.90 6.07
N TYR A 225 14.17 6.69 5.62
CA TYR A 225 13.56 5.45 6.03
C TYR A 225 14.45 4.26 5.69
N ASP A 226 14.24 3.14 6.35
CA ASP A 226 14.85 1.86 5.97
C ASP A 226 13.84 0.98 5.23
N ILE A 227 12.60 0.99 5.70
CA ILE A 227 11.46 0.30 5.09
C ILE A 227 10.30 1.29 4.98
N ALA A 228 9.67 1.37 3.82
CA ALA A 228 8.44 2.13 3.62
C ALA A 228 7.32 1.22 3.12
N LEU A 229 6.11 1.37 3.67
CA LEU A 229 4.92 0.76 3.09
C LEU A 229 4.35 1.71 2.04
N TYR A 230 4.55 1.39 0.77
CA TYR A 230 4.28 2.28 -0.36
C TYR A 230 3.14 1.78 -1.23
N LYS A 231 2.27 2.71 -1.62
CA LYS A 231 1.13 2.46 -2.51
C LYS A 231 1.52 2.84 -3.95
N PHE A 232 1.68 1.84 -4.79
CA PHE A 232 1.85 2.02 -6.24
C PHE A 232 0.49 2.14 -6.90
N THR A 233 0.19 3.29 -7.47
CA THR A 233 -1.06 3.55 -8.20
C THR A 233 -0.78 3.64 -9.69
N ALA A 234 -1.72 3.15 -10.50
CA ALA A 234 -1.69 3.35 -11.94
C ALA A 234 -2.73 4.43 -12.32
N THR A 235 -2.26 5.53 -12.87
CA THR A 235 -3.10 6.71 -13.12
C THR A 235 -3.99 6.57 -14.35
N ASN A 236 -3.59 5.82 -15.36
CA ASN A 236 -4.26 5.76 -16.67
C ASN A 236 -4.57 4.33 -17.14
N GLN A 237 -4.67 3.36 -16.25
CA GLN A 237 -4.79 1.95 -16.61
C GLN A 237 -3.64 1.44 -17.51
N SER A 238 -2.57 2.23 -17.62
CA SER A 238 -1.35 1.86 -18.34
C SER A 238 -0.35 1.25 -17.35
N PRO A 239 0.30 0.13 -17.69
CA PRO A 239 1.33 -0.47 -16.85
C PRO A 239 2.66 0.30 -16.88
N LEU A 240 2.76 1.36 -17.68
CA LEU A 240 3.99 2.12 -17.91
C LEU A 240 3.98 3.51 -17.26
N ASP A 241 2.88 3.92 -16.61
CA ASP A 241 2.74 5.20 -15.94
C ASP A 241 3.18 5.15 -14.48
#